data_8b200c9fa5b5a07740baa9732efd08c4
#
_entry.id   8b200c9fa5b5a07740baa9732efd08c4
#
_cell.length_a   1.000
_cell.length_b   1.000
_cell.length_c   1.000
_cell.angle_alpha   90.00
_cell.angle_beta   90.00
_cell.angle_gamma   90.00
#
_symmetry.space_group_name_H-M   'P 1'
#
loop_
_entity.id
_entity.type
_entity.pdbx_description
1 polymer ?
#
loop_
_entity_poly.entity_id
_entity_poly.type
_entity_poly.pdbx_seq_one_letter_code
_entity_poly.pdbx_strand_id
1 'polypeptide(L)'
;MRLGDLIKTEKQEGKEKHVPVIELVSCPDCSDKIVKITVGKEVAHPNTVEHHIKWVALFGVKSGLAVHVGTFDLGPTYGVPTVTAHVNLGEFSELVAVEYCNIHGLWEGSLTL
;
A
#
# COMPACT_ATOMS: atom_id res chain seq x y z
N MET A 1 14.92 -16.39 10.40
CA MET A 1 14.57 -15.19 9.62
C MET A 1 13.08 -14.96 9.74
N ARG A 2 12.67 -13.72 9.88
CA ARG A 2 11.25 -13.33 9.97
C ARG A 2 10.88 -12.57 8.70
N LEU A 3 9.61 -12.61 8.32
CA LEU A 3 9.14 -11.89 7.14
C LEU A 3 9.43 -10.39 7.25
N GLY A 4 9.28 -9.81 8.46
CA GLY A 4 9.61 -8.40 8.69
C GLY A 4 11.05 -8.02 8.39
N ASP A 5 11.98 -8.97 8.45
CA ASP A 5 13.38 -8.74 8.10
C ASP A 5 13.58 -8.63 6.58
N LEU A 6 12.63 -9.10 5.80
CA LEU A 6 12.68 -9.14 4.33
C LEU A 6 11.82 -8.06 3.68
N ILE A 7 10.86 -7.50 4.40
CA ILE A 7 10.02 -6.42 3.88
C ILE A 7 10.85 -5.15 3.80
N LYS A 8 10.91 -4.57 2.61
CA LYS A 8 11.73 -3.38 2.35
C LYS A 8 10.93 -2.11 2.65
N THR A 9 11.64 -1.03 2.92
CA THR A 9 11.10 0.28 3.25
C THR A 9 11.76 1.36 2.38
N GLU A 10 11.49 2.61 2.68
CA GLU A 10 12.12 3.75 2.00
C GLU A 10 13.66 3.70 2.05
N LYS A 11 14.22 2.98 3.02
CA LYS A 11 15.67 2.84 3.16
C LYS A 11 16.31 2.09 2.00
N GLN A 12 15.56 1.16 1.39
CA GLN A 12 16.03 0.37 0.26
C GLN A 12 15.58 0.91 -1.09
N GLU A 13 14.77 1.99 -1.09
CA GLU A 13 14.21 2.53 -2.33
C GLU A 13 15.27 3.23 -3.17
N GLY A 14 15.30 2.87 -4.47
CA GLY A 14 16.19 3.48 -5.45
C GLY A 14 15.42 4.36 -6.44
N LYS A 15 15.83 4.33 -7.71
CA LYS A 15 15.16 5.08 -8.79
C LYS A 15 13.76 4.56 -9.06
N GLU A 16 13.58 3.25 -9.04
CA GLU A 16 12.29 2.60 -9.17
C GLU A 16 11.55 2.68 -7.84
N LYS A 17 10.33 3.18 -7.87
CA LYS A 17 9.57 3.45 -6.64
C LYS A 17 8.67 2.27 -6.30
N HIS A 18 8.86 1.70 -5.11
CA HIS A 18 8.15 0.54 -4.60
C HIS A 18 7.38 0.80 -3.32
N VAL A 19 7.80 1.77 -2.51
CA VAL A 19 7.14 2.05 -1.23
C VAL A 19 5.73 2.55 -1.47
N PRO A 20 4.70 1.87 -0.94
CA PRO A 20 3.32 2.35 -1.08
C PRO A 20 3.16 3.72 -0.41
N VAL A 21 2.58 4.66 -1.12
CA VAL A 21 2.26 5.99 -0.57
C VAL A 21 0.79 6.01 -0.21
N ILE A 22 0.50 6.27 1.07
CA ILE A 22 -0.86 6.32 1.60
C ILE A 22 -1.29 7.77 1.73
N GLU A 23 -2.46 8.08 1.19
CA GLU A 23 -3.04 9.43 1.28
C GLU A 23 -4.49 9.34 1.72
N LEU A 24 -4.91 10.30 2.55
CA LEU A 24 -6.32 10.47 2.86
C LEU A 24 -6.93 11.43 1.85
N VAL A 25 -8.04 11.01 1.25
CA VAL A 25 -8.73 11.79 0.22
C VAL A 25 -10.04 12.29 0.81
N SER A 26 -10.36 13.55 0.55
CA SER A 26 -11.60 14.15 1.05
C SER A 26 -12.83 13.52 0.38
N CYS A 27 -13.82 13.21 1.21
CA CYS A 27 -15.14 12.75 0.76
C CYS A 27 -16.21 13.49 1.58
N PRO A 28 -16.64 14.71 1.15
CA PRO A 28 -17.55 15.55 1.94
C PRO A 28 -18.88 14.85 2.27
N ASP A 29 -19.35 13.97 1.40
CA ASP A 29 -20.65 13.29 1.55
C ASP A 29 -20.54 11.91 2.20
N CYS A 30 -19.32 11.52 2.65
CA CYS A 30 -19.09 10.22 3.28
C CYS A 30 -18.92 10.37 4.78
N SER A 31 -19.46 9.41 5.54
CA SER A 31 -19.20 9.32 6.98
C SER A 31 -17.84 8.67 7.28
N ASP A 32 -17.33 7.89 6.34
CA ASP A 32 -16.01 7.26 6.40
C ASP A 32 -14.96 8.11 5.68
N LYS A 33 -13.73 7.63 5.65
CA LYS A 33 -12.64 8.28 4.92
C LYS A 33 -12.27 7.46 3.70
N ILE A 34 -11.82 8.15 2.66
CA ILE A 34 -11.24 7.49 1.48
C ILE A 34 -9.73 7.45 1.66
N VAL A 35 -9.18 6.24 1.62
CA VAL A 35 -7.73 6.01 1.66
C VAL A 35 -7.29 5.64 0.25
N LYS A 36 -6.29 6.36 -0.25
CA LYS A 36 -5.69 6.10 -1.56
C LYS A 36 -4.27 5.60 -1.35
N ILE A 37 -3.94 4.49 -2.00
CA ILE A 37 -2.60 3.90 -1.95
C ILE A 37 -2.05 3.86 -3.36
N THR A 38 -0.85 4.42 -3.56
CA THR A 38 -0.19 4.43 -4.86
C THR A 38 1.20 3.81 -4.72
N VAL A 39 1.52 2.87 -5.59
CA VAL A 39 2.89 2.38 -5.76
C VAL A 39 3.43 3.00 -7.05
N GLY A 40 4.55 3.72 -6.93
CA GLY A 40 5.10 4.46 -8.07
C GLY A 40 4.47 5.84 -8.27
N LYS A 41 4.23 6.56 -7.18
CA LYS A 41 3.62 7.88 -7.23
C LYS A 41 4.49 8.92 -7.93
N GLU A 42 5.79 8.96 -7.59
CA GLU A 42 6.71 9.92 -8.20
C GLU A 42 7.11 9.52 -9.61
N VAL A 43 7.40 8.21 -9.77
CA VAL A 43 7.79 7.61 -11.04
C VAL A 43 6.95 6.34 -11.19
N ALA A 44 6.19 6.25 -12.27
CA ALA A 44 5.32 5.10 -12.49
C ALA A 44 6.12 3.80 -12.46
N HIS A 45 5.65 2.84 -11.67
CA HIS A 45 6.25 1.51 -11.61
C HIS A 45 5.94 0.76 -12.91
N PRO A 46 6.89 -0.04 -13.44
CA PRO A 46 6.59 -0.91 -14.57
C PRO A 46 5.32 -1.74 -14.34
N ASN A 47 4.54 -1.90 -15.39
CA ASN A 47 3.31 -2.69 -15.33
C ASN A 47 3.22 -3.57 -16.57
N THR A 48 4.06 -4.59 -16.59
CA THR A 48 4.14 -5.59 -17.65
C THR A 48 3.91 -6.97 -17.06
N VAL A 49 3.72 -7.96 -17.90
CA VAL A 49 3.58 -9.35 -17.43
C VAL A 49 4.82 -9.78 -16.65
N GLU A 50 6.00 -9.38 -17.13
CA GLU A 50 7.28 -9.77 -16.53
C GLU A 50 7.60 -8.97 -15.26
N HIS A 51 7.06 -7.75 -15.12
CA HIS A 51 7.40 -6.86 -14.02
C HIS A 51 6.20 -5.99 -13.64
N HIS A 52 5.58 -6.28 -12.51
CA HIS A 52 4.36 -5.60 -12.06
C HIS A 52 4.18 -5.69 -10.54
N ILE A 53 3.31 -4.84 -10.03
CA ILE A 53 2.82 -4.94 -8.65
C ILE A 53 1.63 -5.88 -8.67
N LYS A 54 1.73 -7.00 -7.93
CA LYS A 54 0.70 -8.04 -7.96
C LYS A 54 -0.47 -7.74 -7.04
N TRP A 55 -0.19 -7.21 -5.85
CA TRP A 55 -1.23 -6.88 -4.89
C TRP A 55 -0.77 -5.78 -3.92
N VAL A 56 -1.75 -5.13 -3.32
CA VAL A 56 -1.56 -4.14 -2.26
C VAL A 56 -2.50 -4.51 -1.12
N ALA A 57 -1.98 -4.57 0.11
CA ALA A 57 -2.77 -4.84 1.30
C ALA A 57 -2.68 -3.65 2.27
N LEU A 58 -3.81 -3.31 2.87
CA LEU A 58 -3.91 -2.22 3.84
C LEU A 58 -4.22 -2.76 5.21
N PHE A 59 -3.50 -2.27 6.21
CA PHE A 59 -3.68 -2.60 7.62
C PHE A 59 -3.82 -1.32 8.44
N GLY A 60 -4.62 -1.40 9.50
CA GLY A 60 -4.65 -0.36 10.52
C GLY A 60 -3.99 -0.87 11.79
N VAL A 61 -3.30 0.03 12.49
CA VAL A 61 -2.66 -0.32 13.77
C VAL A 61 -3.60 0.09 14.89
N LYS A 62 -3.99 -0.89 15.70
CA LYS A 62 -4.86 -0.68 16.86
C LYS A 62 -4.33 -1.49 18.05
N SER A 63 -4.02 -0.81 19.15
CA SER A 63 -3.55 -1.45 20.37
C SER A 63 -2.40 -2.43 20.13
N GLY A 64 -1.44 -2.05 19.28
CA GLY A 64 -0.28 -2.88 18.96
C GLY A 64 -0.56 -4.04 18.01
N LEU A 65 -1.76 -4.12 17.45
CA LEU A 65 -2.14 -5.16 16.49
C LEU A 65 -2.22 -4.58 15.08
N ALA A 66 -1.79 -5.35 14.11
CA ALA A 66 -2.03 -5.06 12.69
C ALA A 66 -3.39 -5.66 12.31
N VAL A 67 -4.37 -4.79 12.08
CA VAL A 67 -5.73 -5.20 11.72
C VAL A 67 -5.88 -5.10 10.21
N HIS A 68 -6.31 -6.19 9.58
CA HIS A 68 -6.50 -6.20 8.13
C HIS A 68 -7.70 -5.34 7.73
N VAL A 69 -7.50 -4.43 6.78
CA VAL A 69 -8.56 -3.56 6.24
C VAL A 69 -9.00 -4.04 4.87
N GLY A 70 -8.08 -4.30 3.98
CA GLY A 70 -8.40 -4.76 2.63
C GLY A 70 -7.18 -5.21 1.86
N THR A 71 -7.43 -6.04 0.85
CA THR A 71 -6.39 -6.50 -0.08
C THR A 71 -6.92 -6.31 -1.50
N PHE A 72 -6.07 -5.76 -2.36
CA PHE A 72 -6.39 -5.47 -3.76
C PHE A 72 -5.48 -6.29 -4.65
N ASP A 73 -6.03 -7.31 -5.28
CA ASP A 73 -5.32 -8.11 -6.26
C ASP A 73 -5.39 -7.42 -7.61
N LEU A 74 -4.24 -7.30 -8.27
CA LEU A 74 -4.11 -6.60 -9.54
C LEU A 74 -3.74 -7.59 -10.64
N GLY A 75 -4.53 -7.61 -11.70
CA GLY A 75 -4.17 -8.37 -12.90
C GLY A 75 -2.97 -7.70 -13.59
N PRO A 76 -1.94 -8.47 -13.98
CA PRO A 76 -0.78 -7.89 -14.65
C PRO A 76 -1.19 -7.09 -15.88
N THR A 77 -0.61 -5.92 -16.06
CA THR A 77 -0.85 -4.95 -17.12
C THR A 77 -2.20 -4.22 -17.03
N TYR A 78 -3.25 -4.88 -16.54
CA TYR A 78 -4.59 -4.29 -16.47
C TYR A 78 -4.84 -3.57 -15.15
N GLY A 79 -4.36 -4.11 -14.04
CA GLY A 79 -4.51 -3.48 -12.74
C GLY A 79 -3.42 -2.44 -12.50
N VAL A 80 -3.81 -1.18 -12.41
CA VAL A 80 -2.88 -0.09 -12.11
C VAL A 80 -2.66 -0.05 -10.60
N PRO A 81 -1.41 0.08 -10.10
CA PRO A 81 -1.13 0.04 -8.66
C PRO A 81 -1.48 1.37 -7.95
N THR A 82 -2.69 1.82 -8.16
CA THR A 82 -3.32 2.92 -7.44
C THR A 82 -4.71 2.44 -7.04
N VAL A 83 -4.93 2.27 -5.75
CA VAL A 83 -6.18 1.72 -5.24
C VAL A 83 -6.78 2.66 -4.21
N THR A 84 -8.11 2.67 -4.12
CA THR A 84 -8.82 3.45 -3.11
C THR A 84 -9.78 2.56 -2.35
N ALA A 85 -9.95 2.87 -1.07
CA ALA A 85 -10.89 2.15 -0.21
C ALA A 85 -11.58 3.14 0.71
N HIS A 86 -12.86 2.88 0.99
CA HIS A 86 -13.57 3.54 2.06
C HIS A 86 -13.20 2.83 3.35
N VAL A 87 -12.67 3.58 4.33
CA VAL A 87 -12.16 3.01 5.57
C VAL A 87 -12.77 3.74 6.76
N ASN A 88 -13.32 2.95 7.68
CA ASN A 88 -13.63 3.48 9.00
C ASN A 88 -12.32 3.51 9.79
N LEU A 89 -11.72 4.69 9.90
CA LEU A 89 -10.45 4.86 10.58
C LEU A 89 -10.55 4.55 12.08
N GLY A 90 -11.73 4.82 12.66
CA GLY A 90 -12.04 4.40 14.01
C GLY A 90 -10.94 4.72 15.01
N GLU A 91 -10.41 3.65 15.58
CA GLU A 91 -9.40 3.72 16.65
C GLU A 91 -7.98 3.47 16.13
N PHE A 92 -7.76 3.49 14.83
CA PHE A 92 -6.42 3.29 14.29
C PHE A 92 -5.52 4.48 14.59
N SER A 93 -4.31 4.18 15.03
CA SER A 93 -3.26 5.19 15.24
C SER A 93 -2.42 5.41 14.00
N GLU A 94 -2.41 4.42 13.11
CA GLU A 94 -1.53 4.40 11.94
C GLU A 94 -2.13 3.49 10.88
N LEU A 95 -1.86 3.79 9.61
CA LEU A 95 -2.14 2.89 8.49
C LEU A 95 -0.82 2.37 7.94
N VAL A 96 -0.79 1.11 7.58
CA VAL A 96 0.37 0.47 6.95
C VAL A 96 -0.10 -0.21 5.68
N ALA A 97 0.59 0.04 4.58
CA ALA A 97 0.34 -0.67 3.33
C ALA A 97 1.54 -1.53 2.98
N VAL A 98 1.26 -2.72 2.47
CA VAL A 98 2.28 -3.65 1.99
C VAL A 98 1.94 -3.97 0.54
N GLU A 99 2.94 -3.94 -0.33
CA GLU A 99 2.76 -4.36 -1.71
C GLU A 99 3.72 -5.48 -2.08
N TYR A 100 3.39 -6.24 -3.11
CA TYR A 100 4.25 -7.27 -3.66
C TYR A 100 4.57 -6.98 -5.12
N CYS A 101 5.87 -6.75 -5.39
CA CYS A 101 6.44 -6.69 -6.73
C CYS A 101 6.96 -8.07 -7.08
N ASN A 102 6.56 -8.62 -8.23
CA ASN A 102 6.96 -9.98 -8.62
C ASN A 102 8.47 -10.14 -8.86
N ILE A 103 9.19 -9.03 -9.05
CA ILE A 103 10.65 -9.04 -9.23
C ILE A 103 11.37 -8.66 -7.92
N HIS A 104 10.89 -7.62 -7.22
CA HIS A 104 11.64 -7.03 -6.12
C HIS A 104 11.05 -7.31 -4.73
N GLY A 105 10.00 -8.12 -4.64
CA GLY A 105 9.48 -8.62 -3.36
C GLY A 105 8.55 -7.65 -2.65
N LEU A 106 8.51 -7.77 -1.32
CA LEU A 106 7.60 -7.04 -0.45
C LEU A 106 8.17 -5.68 -0.03
N TRP A 107 7.31 -4.67 -0.06
CA TRP A 107 7.63 -3.32 0.37
C TRP A 107 6.51 -2.77 1.23
N GLU A 108 6.85 -1.96 2.23
CA GLU A 108 5.84 -1.34 3.10
C GLU A 108 6.03 0.16 3.21
N GLY A 109 4.92 0.83 3.46
CA GLY A 109 4.88 2.25 3.77
C GLY A 109 3.80 2.50 4.81
N SER A 110 3.87 3.62 5.50
CA SER A 110 2.92 3.93 6.57
C SER A 110 2.52 5.39 6.58
N LEU A 111 1.40 5.65 7.26
CA LEU A 111 0.88 6.99 7.48
C LEU A 111 0.38 7.08 8.92
N THR A 112 0.96 7.98 9.71
CA THR A 112 0.47 8.26 11.06
C THR A 112 -0.82 9.08 10.97
N LEU A 113 -1.83 8.69 11.74
CA LEU A 113 -3.15 9.35 11.76
C LEU A 113 -3.27 10.40 12.84
#